data_a15ccd63d89645f1cf261f4dcb4ec8d8
#
_entry.id   a15ccd63d89645f1cf261f4dcb4ec8d8
#
_cell.length_a   1.000
_cell.length_b   1.000
_cell.length_c   1.000
_cell.angle_alpha   90.00
_cell.angle_beta   90.00
_cell.angle_gamma   90.00
#
_symmetry.space_group_name_H-M   'P 1'
#
loop_
_entity.id
_entity.type
_entity.pdbx_description
1 polymer ?
#
loop_
_entity_poly.entity_id
_entity_poly.type
_entity_poly.pdbx_seq_one_letter_code
_entity_poly.pdbx_strand_id
1 'polypeptide(L)'
;MKTLDEIKIQLESLKPVLKDKFQVETVGIFGSYSQGLQKHKSDVDILVTFSEPNDIDLLDFIALKQFLSRKLKIKVDLVEKHALKTRLKDRILKETIYV
;
A
#
# COMPACT_ATOMS: atom_id res chain seq x y z
N MET A 1 -14.98 10.38 5.76
CA MET A 1 -13.56 10.27 5.34
C MET A 1 -12.86 9.29 6.26
N LYS A 2 -12.09 8.38 5.70
CA LYS A 2 -11.33 7.43 6.52
C LYS A 2 -10.14 8.10 7.17
N THR A 3 -9.79 7.64 8.38
CA THR A 3 -8.59 8.10 9.08
C THR A 3 -7.44 7.14 8.82
N LEU A 4 -6.23 7.59 9.10
CA LEU A 4 -5.03 6.76 9.04
C LEU A 4 -5.20 5.50 9.91
N ASP A 5 -5.72 5.66 11.13
CA ASP A 5 -5.90 4.53 12.04
C ASP A 5 -6.88 3.50 11.50
N GLU A 6 -7.97 3.93 10.88
CA GLU A 6 -8.93 3.02 10.27
C GLU A 6 -8.28 2.20 9.16
N ILE A 7 -7.49 2.86 8.30
CA ILE A 7 -6.79 2.18 7.20
C ILE A 7 -5.75 1.21 7.74
N LYS A 8 -5.01 1.59 8.77
CA LYS A 8 -4.03 0.71 9.42
C LYS A 8 -4.68 -0.56 9.97
N ILE A 9 -5.80 -0.41 10.66
CA ILE A 9 -6.53 -1.54 11.22
C ILE A 9 -7.01 -2.47 10.12
N GLN A 10 -7.57 -1.92 9.05
CA GLN A 10 -8.04 -2.71 7.92
C GLN A 10 -6.91 -3.44 7.22
N LEU A 11 -5.77 -2.77 6.97
CA LEU A 11 -4.61 -3.40 6.37
C LEU A 11 -4.05 -4.51 7.24
N GLU A 12 -4.00 -4.29 8.55
CA GLU A 12 -3.54 -5.30 9.50
C GLU A 12 -4.37 -6.59 9.35
N SER A 13 -5.68 -6.45 9.26
CA SER A 13 -6.57 -7.61 9.11
C SER A 13 -6.41 -8.31 7.76
N LEU A 14 -5.92 -7.62 6.74
CA LEU A 14 -5.72 -8.16 5.40
C LEU A 14 -4.35 -8.81 5.20
N LYS A 15 -3.41 -8.62 6.12
CA LYS A 15 -2.04 -9.11 5.94
C LYS A 15 -1.94 -10.60 5.62
N PRO A 16 -2.70 -11.51 6.28
CA PRO A 16 -2.64 -12.92 5.91
C PRO A 16 -2.98 -13.19 4.45
N VAL A 17 -4.04 -12.54 3.95
CA VAL A 17 -4.46 -12.69 2.54
C VAL A 17 -3.43 -12.07 1.60
N LEU A 18 -2.89 -10.91 1.96
CA LEU A 18 -1.86 -10.25 1.15
C LEU A 18 -0.64 -11.14 1.02
N LYS A 19 -0.24 -11.80 2.09
CA LYS A 19 0.89 -12.72 2.06
C LYS A 19 0.58 -13.96 1.25
N ASP A 20 -0.57 -14.60 1.52
CA ASP A 20 -0.87 -15.92 0.95
C ASP A 20 -1.29 -15.85 -0.52
N LYS A 21 -2.09 -14.86 -0.90
CA LYS A 21 -2.61 -14.76 -2.27
C LYS A 21 -1.81 -13.84 -3.17
N PHE A 22 -1.16 -12.82 -2.61
CA PHE A 22 -0.48 -11.80 -3.41
C PHE A 22 1.02 -11.75 -3.16
N GLN A 23 1.55 -12.63 -2.31
CA GLN A 23 2.98 -12.72 -2.02
C GLN A 23 3.56 -11.39 -1.49
N VAL A 24 2.76 -10.62 -0.78
CA VAL A 24 3.21 -9.35 -0.18
C VAL A 24 4.00 -9.65 1.08
N GLU A 25 5.22 -9.13 1.16
CA GLU A 25 6.08 -9.26 2.33
C GLU A 25 5.84 -8.12 3.33
N THR A 26 5.89 -6.87 2.87
CA THR A 26 5.64 -5.72 3.71
C THR A 26 4.62 -4.80 3.05
N VAL A 27 3.86 -4.08 3.87
CA VAL A 27 2.88 -3.11 3.42
C VAL A 27 2.95 -1.89 4.32
N GLY A 28 2.88 -0.70 3.73
CA GLY A 28 2.90 0.56 4.46
C GLY A 28 2.06 1.61 3.79
N ILE A 29 1.80 2.69 4.51
CA ILE A 29 1.02 3.82 4.04
C ILE A 29 1.96 5.02 3.96
N PHE A 30 1.94 5.71 2.82
CA PHE A 30 2.73 6.93 2.65
C PHE A 30 1.85 8.05 2.08
N GLY A 31 2.45 9.17 1.73
CA GLY A 31 1.71 10.29 1.14
C GLY A 31 0.83 11.02 2.13
N SER A 32 -0.29 11.57 1.63
CA SER A 32 -1.13 12.47 2.43
C SER A 32 -1.69 11.81 3.70
N TYR A 33 -2.09 10.54 3.62
CA TYR A 33 -2.63 9.86 4.80
C TYR A 33 -1.60 9.68 5.91
N SER A 34 -0.36 9.37 5.56
CA SER A 34 0.69 9.19 6.57
C SER A 34 1.07 10.50 7.25
N GLN A 35 0.86 11.63 6.56
CA GLN A 35 1.21 12.95 7.07
C GLN A 35 0.03 13.71 7.67
N GLY A 36 -1.15 13.09 7.71
CA GLY A 36 -2.35 13.75 8.22
C GLY A 36 -2.88 14.84 7.31
N LEU A 37 -2.51 14.85 6.04
CA LEU A 37 -2.89 15.88 5.08
C LEU A 37 -4.02 15.43 4.14
N GLN A 38 -4.61 14.27 4.37
CA GLN A 38 -5.65 13.74 3.50
C GLN A 38 -6.89 14.63 3.47
N LYS A 39 -7.49 14.69 2.29
CA LYS A 39 -8.75 15.40 2.06
C LYS A 39 -9.84 14.38 1.72
N HIS A 40 -11.08 14.83 1.66
CA HIS A 40 -12.25 13.97 1.44
C HIS A 40 -12.10 13.02 0.24
N LYS A 41 -11.46 13.48 -0.83
CA LYS A 41 -11.27 12.70 -2.05
C LYS A 41 -9.83 12.22 -2.27
N SER A 42 -9.00 12.27 -1.25
CA SER A 42 -7.62 11.80 -1.38
C SER A 42 -7.59 10.29 -1.61
N ASP A 43 -6.73 9.86 -2.55
CA ASP A 43 -6.39 8.45 -2.68
C ASP A 43 -5.49 8.05 -1.51
N VAL A 44 -5.51 6.79 -1.15
CA VAL A 44 -4.54 6.29 -0.17
C VAL A 44 -3.34 5.70 -0.91
N ASP A 45 -2.16 6.16 -0.54
CA ASP A 45 -0.90 5.71 -1.14
C ASP A 45 -0.36 4.53 -0.32
N ILE A 46 -0.22 3.38 -0.96
CA ILE A 46 0.23 2.15 -0.30
C ILE A 46 1.51 1.65 -0.95
N LEU A 47 2.50 1.38 -0.11
CA LEU A 47 3.80 0.86 -0.51
C LEU A 47 3.87 -0.62 -0.15
N VAL A 48 4.28 -1.46 -1.11
CA VAL A 48 4.43 -2.89 -0.87
C VAL A 48 5.79 -3.39 -1.30
N THR A 49 6.25 -4.47 -0.66
CA THR A 49 7.31 -5.33 -1.17
C THR A 49 6.76 -6.73 -1.30
N PHE A 50 7.30 -7.49 -2.25
CA PHE A 50 6.90 -8.88 -2.45
C PHE A 50 7.99 -9.82 -1.92
N SER A 51 7.56 -11.00 -1.51
CA SER A 51 8.48 -12.04 -1.06
C SER A 51 9.46 -12.41 -2.18
N GLU A 52 10.68 -12.77 -1.82
CA GLU A 52 11.67 -13.24 -2.77
C GLU A 52 11.92 -14.72 -2.54
N PRO A 53 11.83 -15.58 -3.58
CA PRO A 53 11.38 -15.27 -4.94
C PRO A 53 9.87 -15.10 -5.02
N ASN A 54 9.40 -14.46 -6.10
CA ASN A 54 7.98 -14.34 -6.39
C ASN A 54 7.76 -14.43 -7.90
N ASP A 55 6.50 -14.63 -8.29
CA ASP A 55 6.10 -14.69 -9.70
C ASP A 55 5.03 -13.62 -10.02
N ILE A 56 5.09 -12.50 -9.32
CA ILE A 56 4.14 -11.41 -9.51
C ILE A 56 4.39 -10.71 -10.84
N ASP A 57 3.40 -10.73 -11.72
CA ASP A 57 3.42 -9.99 -12.98
C ASP A 57 2.54 -8.75 -12.89
N LEU A 58 2.42 -8.02 -14.00
CA LEU A 58 1.64 -6.78 -14.04
C LEU A 58 0.16 -7.03 -13.73
N LEU A 59 -0.41 -8.13 -14.22
CA LEU A 59 -1.82 -8.44 -13.96
C LEU A 59 -2.05 -8.74 -12.48
N ASP A 60 -1.12 -9.44 -11.85
CA ASP A 60 -1.19 -9.70 -10.40
C ASP A 60 -1.11 -8.41 -9.62
N PHE A 61 -0.26 -7.48 -10.03
CA PHE A 61 -0.12 -6.18 -9.39
C PHE A 61 -1.42 -5.38 -9.48
N ILE A 62 -2.04 -5.35 -10.66
CA ILE A 62 -3.32 -4.67 -10.87
C ILE A 62 -4.41 -5.31 -10.02
N ALA A 63 -4.43 -6.65 -9.95
CA ALA A 63 -5.40 -7.37 -9.13
C ALA A 63 -5.24 -7.01 -7.64
N LEU A 64 -4.01 -6.87 -7.17
CA LEU A 64 -3.75 -6.45 -5.79
C LEU A 64 -4.28 -5.05 -5.53
N LYS A 65 -4.02 -4.12 -6.44
CA LYS A 65 -4.53 -2.74 -6.33
C LYS A 65 -6.05 -2.73 -6.25
N GLN A 66 -6.72 -3.48 -7.12
CA GLN A 66 -8.18 -3.56 -7.13
C GLN A 66 -8.71 -4.21 -5.85
N PHE A 67 -8.06 -5.25 -5.38
CA PHE A 67 -8.43 -5.92 -4.14
C PHE A 67 -8.37 -4.96 -2.95
N LEU A 68 -7.27 -4.23 -2.81
CA LEU A 68 -7.10 -3.25 -1.74
C LEU A 68 -8.12 -2.13 -1.83
N SER A 69 -8.35 -1.60 -3.02
CA SER A 69 -9.34 -0.52 -3.22
C SER A 69 -10.73 -0.97 -2.81
N ARG A 70 -11.09 -2.19 -3.16
CA ARG A 70 -12.41 -2.74 -2.82
C ARG A 70 -12.55 -2.97 -1.31
N LYS A 71 -11.52 -3.55 -0.69
CA LYS A 71 -11.56 -3.84 0.75
C LYS A 71 -11.52 -2.58 1.61
N LEU A 72 -10.72 -1.60 1.21
CA LEU A 72 -10.62 -0.34 1.94
C LEU A 72 -11.74 0.64 1.60
N LYS A 73 -12.49 0.37 0.53
CA LYS A 73 -13.56 1.24 0.03
C LYS A 73 -13.07 2.65 -0.26
N ILE A 74 -11.85 2.75 -0.76
CA ILE A 74 -11.22 4.00 -1.15
C ILE A 74 -10.23 3.67 -2.27
N LYS A 75 -10.04 4.61 -3.19
CA LYS A 75 -9.11 4.39 -4.28
C LYS A 75 -7.68 4.28 -3.74
N VAL A 76 -7.00 3.21 -4.12
CA VAL A 76 -5.62 2.95 -3.70
C VAL A 76 -4.67 3.26 -4.84
N ASP A 77 -3.61 4.01 -4.51
CA ASP A 77 -2.47 4.20 -5.39
C ASP A 77 -1.35 3.29 -4.89
N LEU A 78 -1.10 2.21 -5.62
CA LEU A 78 -0.21 1.15 -5.16
C LEU A 78 1.17 1.30 -5.81
N VAL A 79 2.21 1.27 -4.98
CA VAL A 79 3.59 1.40 -5.43
C VAL A 79 4.42 0.26 -4.85
N GLU A 80 5.24 -0.34 -5.70
CA GLU A 80 6.21 -1.35 -5.29
C GLU A 80 7.51 -0.64 -4.95
N LYS A 81 8.07 -0.94 -3.77
CA LYS A 81 9.23 -0.23 -3.23
C LYS A 81 10.43 -0.18 -4.19
N HIS A 82 10.73 -1.30 -4.85
CA HIS A 82 11.89 -1.39 -5.73
C HIS A 82 11.71 -0.64 -7.07
N ALA A 83 10.47 -0.25 -7.38
CA ALA A 83 10.18 0.55 -8.57
C ALA A 83 10.35 2.06 -8.35
N LEU A 84 10.59 2.49 -7.11
CA LEU A 84 10.76 3.91 -6.80
C LEU A 84 12.07 4.45 -7.36
N LYS A 85 12.00 5.63 -7.98
CA LYS A 85 13.18 6.33 -8.45
C LYS A 85 14.02 6.80 -7.25
N THR A 86 15.33 6.73 -7.38
CA THR A 86 16.26 7.00 -6.28
C THR A 86 15.98 8.30 -5.55
N ARG A 87 15.74 9.39 -6.27
CA ARG A 87 15.54 10.70 -5.64
C ARG A 87 14.22 10.82 -4.85
N LEU A 88 13.23 9.98 -5.17
CA LEU A 88 11.95 9.97 -4.46
C LEU A 88 11.93 8.94 -3.35
N LYS A 89 12.78 7.92 -3.47
CA LYS A 89 12.77 6.77 -2.59
C LYS A 89 13.02 7.16 -1.13
N ASP A 90 14.05 7.93 -0.86
CA ASP A 90 14.40 8.32 0.50
C ASP A 90 13.26 9.09 1.18
N ARG A 91 12.66 10.03 0.44
CA ARG A 91 11.55 10.82 0.96
C ARG A 91 10.34 9.95 1.27
N ILE A 92 9.97 9.08 0.33
CA ILE A 92 8.80 8.21 0.51
C ILE A 92 9.03 7.23 1.66
N LEU A 93 10.21 6.63 1.76
CA LEU A 93 10.51 5.70 2.84
C LEU A 93 10.49 6.36 4.21
N LYS A 94 10.92 7.64 4.31
CA LYS A 94 10.89 8.37 5.56
C LYS A 94 9.46 8.63 6.06
N GLU A 95 8.52 8.85 5.14
CA GLU A 95 7.13 9.13 5.52
C GLU A 95 6.26 7.89 5.61
N THR A 96 6.78 6.73 5.21
CA THR A 96 6.00 5.49 5.20
C THR A 96 5.77 4.97 6.62
N ILE A 97 4.50 4.67 6.91
CA ILE A 97 4.11 4.02 8.16
C ILE A 97 3.78 2.57 7.83
N TYR A 98 4.65 1.66 8.27
CA TYR A 98 4.46 0.24 8.02
C TYR A 98 3.39 -0.35 8.95
N VAL A 99 2.69 -1.31 8.42
CA VAL A 99 1.62 -1.99 9.16
C VAL A 99 2.06 -3.39 9.53
#